data_10e638c9778e81779405d71f8c95bfc0
#
_entry.id   10e638c9778e81779405d71f8c95bfc0
#
_cell.length_a   1.000
_cell.length_b   1.000
_cell.length_c   1.000
_cell.angle_alpha   90.00
_cell.angle_beta   90.00
_cell.angle_gamma   90.00
#
_symmetry.space_group_name_H-M   'P 1'
#
loop_
_entity.id
_entity.type
_entity.pdbx_description
1 polymer ?
#
loop_
_entity_poly.entity_id
_entity_poly.type
_entity_poly.pdbx_seq_one_letter_code
_entity_poly.pdbx_strand_id
1 'polypeptide(L)'
;MDGNLYCEGTAEKPVLFSVEESERTEDNIFAGLWGGIVATETCGEMLIDHTIIEYTGGQVVEGSPAATAGIYTAGDDAYPQITTNNMNGKYVITNSVLRNGWSDGIYMMGGQAIIANNIFAANGYDGAEAVNVKAGCKVDVAGNVMFSPNTNGLKLSSSGQSEERGKALVQAYNNTIINAGWRRDGEKGGCVYAEKNVLANVFNNLMVNCKFRAQTPNYDQPNNPEEGYNDASVIDYNFYASGTQKSDIVYDGEDESGVAYAWA
;
A
#
# COMPACT_ATOMS: atom_id res chain seq x y z
N MET A 1 1.62 16.31 -10.44
CA MET A 1 2.07 16.01 -11.83
C MET A 1 0.86 16.01 -12.74
N ASP A 2 0.82 16.98 -13.64
CA ASP A 2 -0.27 17.20 -14.58
C ASP A 2 0.12 16.74 -15.97
N GLY A 3 0.32 15.48 -16.14
CA GLY A 3 0.76 14.90 -17.40
C GLY A 3 1.20 13.46 -17.17
N ASN A 4 1.61 12.79 -18.23
CA ASN A 4 2.04 11.41 -18.18
C ASN A 4 3.51 11.30 -17.72
N LEU A 5 3.84 10.18 -17.08
CA LEU A 5 5.20 9.86 -16.67
C LEU A 5 5.63 8.51 -17.23
N TYR A 6 6.77 8.48 -17.88
CA TYR A 6 7.37 7.26 -18.40
C TYR A 6 8.80 7.13 -17.88
N CYS A 7 9.01 6.14 -17.02
CA CYS A 7 10.31 5.76 -16.48
C CYS A 7 10.62 4.37 -17.01
N GLU A 8 11.51 4.29 -17.97
CA GLU A 8 11.88 3.06 -18.67
C GLU A 8 13.35 2.74 -18.41
N GLY A 9 13.63 2.29 -17.19
CA GLY A 9 14.96 1.84 -16.79
C GLY A 9 15.27 0.41 -17.28
N THR A 10 16.41 -0.09 -16.88
CA THR A 10 16.78 -1.51 -17.01
C THR A 10 17.32 -2.03 -15.69
N ALA A 11 17.44 -3.34 -15.56
CA ALA A 11 18.02 -3.95 -14.36
C ALA A 11 19.44 -3.42 -14.06
N GLU A 12 20.24 -3.14 -15.13
CA GLU A 12 21.60 -2.62 -15.02
C GLU A 12 21.66 -1.11 -14.83
N LYS A 13 20.62 -0.40 -15.28
CA LYS A 13 20.54 1.07 -15.23
C LYS A 13 19.12 1.49 -14.84
N PRO A 14 18.74 1.32 -13.59
CA PRO A 14 17.43 1.76 -13.13
C PRO A 14 17.31 3.28 -13.15
N VAL A 15 16.11 3.78 -13.35
CA VAL A 15 15.80 5.18 -13.07
C VAL A 15 15.83 5.38 -11.55
N LEU A 16 16.38 6.48 -11.07
CA LEU A 16 16.52 6.74 -9.64
C LEU A 16 15.83 8.04 -9.24
N PHE A 17 14.84 7.93 -8.37
CA PHE A 17 14.26 9.03 -7.62
C PHE A 17 14.74 8.94 -6.17
N SER A 18 15.65 9.80 -5.81
CA SER A 18 16.29 9.77 -4.49
C SER A 18 16.76 11.18 -4.11
N VAL A 19 17.49 11.25 -3.03
CA VAL A 19 18.19 12.45 -2.54
C VAL A 19 19.66 12.43 -2.99
N GLU A 20 20.37 13.51 -2.73
CA GLU A 20 21.82 13.58 -2.95
C GLU A 20 22.54 12.40 -2.27
N GLU A 21 23.63 11.94 -2.85
CA GLU A 21 24.33 10.74 -2.36
C GLU A 21 24.77 10.86 -0.90
N SER A 22 25.20 12.04 -0.49
CA SER A 22 25.57 12.35 0.89
C SER A 22 24.44 12.20 1.90
N GLU A 23 23.21 12.32 1.44
CA GLU A 23 22.00 12.20 2.26
C GLU A 23 21.44 10.78 2.33
N ARG A 24 21.98 9.85 1.53
CA ARG A 24 21.54 8.45 1.50
C ARG A 24 22.16 7.66 2.64
N THR A 25 21.84 8.02 3.84
CA THR A 25 22.37 7.40 5.07
C THR A 25 21.31 6.60 5.82
N GLU A 26 21.73 5.75 6.74
CA GLU A 26 20.80 5.02 7.62
C GLU A 26 20.02 5.97 8.52
N ASP A 27 20.60 7.04 8.97
CA ASP A 27 19.94 8.03 9.82
C ASP A 27 18.83 8.79 9.09
N ASN A 28 18.89 8.84 7.77
CA ASN A 28 17.92 9.51 6.93
C ASN A 28 16.79 8.58 6.41
N ILE A 29 16.86 7.29 6.76
CA ILE A 29 15.72 6.39 6.52
C ILE A 29 14.53 6.92 7.31
N PHE A 30 13.41 7.15 6.64
CA PHE A 30 12.21 7.77 7.20
C PHE A 30 12.32 9.25 7.58
N ALA A 31 13.34 9.97 7.14
CA ALA A 31 13.42 11.42 7.40
C ALA A 31 12.48 12.25 6.50
N GLY A 32 11.86 11.65 5.49
CA GLY A 32 10.93 12.36 4.60
C GLY A 32 11.59 13.52 3.85
N LEU A 33 12.76 13.31 3.28
CA LEU A 33 13.60 14.38 2.72
C LEU A 33 13.02 15.02 1.45
N TRP A 34 12.11 14.35 0.78
CA TRP A 34 11.36 14.89 -0.35
C TRP A 34 9.96 14.26 -0.40
N GLY A 35 9.06 14.81 -1.19
CA GLY A 35 7.68 14.37 -1.21
C GLY A 35 7.52 12.94 -1.77
N GLY A 36 7.31 12.86 -3.04
CA GLY A 36 7.01 11.64 -3.78
C GLY A 36 6.47 12.00 -5.16
N ILE A 37 5.98 11.00 -5.89
CA ILE A 37 5.37 11.18 -7.21
C ILE A 37 3.85 11.22 -7.03
N VAL A 38 3.25 12.38 -7.23
CA VAL A 38 1.79 12.57 -7.13
C VAL A 38 1.22 12.81 -8.52
N ALA A 39 0.51 11.83 -9.05
CA ALA A 39 -0.27 11.94 -10.27
C ALA A 39 -1.63 12.54 -9.95
N THR A 40 -1.91 13.71 -10.51
CA THR A 40 -3.19 14.39 -10.35
C THR A 40 -4.27 13.77 -11.24
N GLU A 41 -5.46 14.31 -11.20
CA GLU A 41 -6.58 13.85 -12.04
C GLU A 41 -6.35 14.03 -13.54
N THR A 42 -5.36 14.81 -13.93
CA THR A 42 -4.97 15.03 -15.34
C THR A 42 -3.89 14.05 -15.83
N CYS A 43 -3.28 13.28 -14.95
CA CYS A 43 -2.32 12.24 -15.33
C CYS A 43 -3.07 11.03 -15.92
N GLY A 44 -3.05 10.90 -17.22
CA GLY A 44 -3.72 9.81 -17.95
C GLY A 44 -2.96 8.48 -17.89
N GLU A 45 -1.64 8.55 -17.89
CA GLU A 45 -0.77 7.36 -17.95
C GLU A 45 0.49 7.53 -17.10
N MET A 46 0.86 6.45 -16.42
CA MET A 46 2.15 6.33 -15.75
C MET A 46 2.75 4.95 -16.02
N LEU A 47 3.95 4.93 -16.54
CA LEU A 47 4.79 3.73 -16.64
C LEU A 47 6.03 3.93 -15.77
N ILE A 48 6.17 3.08 -14.76
CA ILE A 48 7.35 3.01 -13.91
C ILE A 48 7.89 1.60 -14.01
N ASP A 49 8.98 1.46 -14.72
CA ASP A 49 9.66 0.18 -14.93
C ASP A 49 11.13 0.30 -14.59
N HIS A 50 11.67 -0.68 -13.87
CA HIS A 50 13.04 -0.70 -13.39
C HIS A 50 13.46 0.63 -12.74
N THR A 51 12.70 1.07 -11.76
CA THR A 51 12.90 2.36 -11.07
C THR A 51 13.11 2.14 -9.57
N ILE A 52 13.98 2.93 -8.97
CA ILE A 52 14.19 2.97 -7.53
C ILE A 52 13.61 4.29 -7.01
N ILE A 53 12.72 4.22 -6.02
CA ILE A 53 12.12 5.37 -5.35
C ILE A 53 12.38 5.23 -3.84
N GLU A 54 13.06 6.21 -3.27
CA GLU A 54 13.52 6.12 -1.88
C GLU A 54 13.61 7.47 -1.17
N TYR A 55 13.65 7.47 0.16
CA TYR A 55 13.74 8.64 1.07
C TYR A 55 12.60 9.65 0.92
N THR A 56 11.44 9.19 0.49
CA THR A 56 10.22 9.99 0.32
C THR A 56 9.49 10.20 1.64
N GLY A 57 8.37 10.91 1.57
CA GLY A 57 7.46 11.05 2.69
C GLY A 57 7.60 12.37 3.42
N GLY A 58 8.12 13.40 2.72
CA GLY A 58 8.08 14.76 3.24
C GLY A 58 6.65 15.18 3.57
N GLN A 59 6.50 16.00 4.59
CA GLN A 59 5.19 16.53 4.98
C GLN A 59 4.63 17.44 3.89
N VAL A 60 3.35 17.34 3.64
CA VAL A 60 2.65 18.24 2.73
C VAL A 60 2.64 19.65 3.34
N VAL A 61 3.07 20.63 2.57
CA VAL A 61 3.14 22.03 3.02
C VAL A 61 2.08 22.89 2.33
N GLU A 62 1.69 23.97 2.99
CA GLU A 62 0.77 24.94 2.43
C GLU A 62 1.31 25.52 1.11
N GLY A 63 0.42 25.65 0.11
CA GLY A 63 0.78 26.13 -1.21
C GLY A 63 1.49 25.10 -2.09
N SER A 64 1.75 23.90 -1.61
CA SER A 64 2.25 22.82 -2.47
C SER A 64 1.21 22.46 -3.55
N PRO A 65 1.63 21.96 -4.72
CA PRO A 65 0.69 21.56 -5.76
C PRO A 65 -0.35 20.55 -5.30
N ALA A 66 0.01 19.60 -4.45
CA ALA A 66 -0.90 18.58 -3.95
C ALA A 66 -1.93 19.15 -2.94
N ALA A 67 -1.50 20.08 -2.08
CA ALA A 67 -2.43 20.79 -1.18
C ALA A 67 -3.36 21.72 -1.97
N THR A 68 -2.82 22.45 -2.95
CA THR A 68 -3.60 23.33 -3.81
C THR A 68 -4.65 22.57 -4.63
N ALA A 69 -4.32 21.36 -5.08
CA ALA A 69 -5.23 20.46 -5.79
C ALA A 69 -6.20 19.71 -4.86
N GLY A 70 -6.11 19.89 -3.53
CA GLY A 70 -6.97 19.21 -2.57
C GLY A 70 -6.75 17.71 -2.48
N ILE A 71 -5.58 17.22 -2.90
CA ILE A 71 -5.24 15.80 -2.84
C ILE A 71 -4.81 15.42 -1.42
N TYR A 72 -4.07 16.32 -0.76
CA TYR A 72 -3.56 16.15 0.59
C TYR A 72 -3.75 17.41 1.42
N THR A 73 -3.86 17.24 2.73
CA THR A 73 -3.96 18.34 3.69
C THR A 73 -2.58 18.76 4.17
N ALA A 74 -2.27 20.04 4.03
CA ALA A 74 -1.02 20.60 4.52
C ALA A 74 -0.93 20.48 6.05
N GLY A 75 0.22 20.04 6.54
CA GLY A 75 0.49 19.86 7.96
C GLY A 75 0.05 18.51 8.53
N ASP A 76 -0.92 17.84 7.91
CA ASP A 76 -1.48 16.58 8.42
C ASP A 76 -0.94 15.35 7.66
N ASP A 77 -0.76 15.49 6.35
CA ASP A 77 -0.37 14.37 5.49
C ASP A 77 1.12 14.38 5.14
N ALA A 78 1.70 13.18 5.04
CA ALA A 78 3.00 12.96 4.42
C ALA A 78 2.83 12.28 3.06
N TYR A 79 3.69 12.62 2.09
CA TYR A 79 3.58 12.09 0.75
C TYR A 79 3.90 10.59 0.68
N PRO A 80 3.02 9.74 0.10
CA PRO A 80 3.40 8.41 -0.38
C PRO A 80 4.48 8.48 -1.46
N GLN A 81 5.16 7.35 -1.68
CA GLN A 81 6.17 7.31 -2.75
C GLN A 81 5.52 7.51 -4.12
N ILE A 82 4.37 6.88 -4.35
CA ILE A 82 3.53 7.09 -5.54
C ILE A 82 2.08 7.29 -5.11
N THR A 83 1.45 8.32 -5.64
CA THR A 83 0.01 8.57 -5.51
C THR A 83 -0.63 8.66 -6.87
N THR A 84 -1.82 8.07 -7.05
CA THR A 84 -2.64 8.22 -8.26
C THR A 84 -4.01 8.78 -7.91
N ASN A 85 -4.55 9.69 -8.75
CA ASN A 85 -5.85 10.33 -8.47
C ASN A 85 -6.77 10.46 -9.69
N ASN A 86 -6.37 10.07 -10.88
CA ASN A 86 -7.23 10.08 -12.05
C ASN A 86 -8.07 8.81 -12.12
N MET A 87 -9.40 8.93 -12.05
CA MET A 87 -10.32 7.80 -12.14
C MET A 87 -10.24 7.02 -13.47
N ASN A 88 -9.81 7.68 -14.53
CA ASN A 88 -9.62 7.07 -15.85
C ASN A 88 -8.14 6.79 -16.17
N GLY A 89 -7.25 7.07 -15.23
CA GLY A 89 -5.81 6.87 -15.40
C GLY A 89 -5.44 5.39 -15.53
N LYS A 90 -4.35 5.14 -16.23
CA LYS A 90 -3.76 3.81 -16.45
C LYS A 90 -2.32 3.81 -15.97
N TYR A 91 -2.03 2.95 -15.04
CA TYR A 91 -0.76 2.94 -14.33
C TYR A 91 -0.12 1.56 -14.39
N VAL A 92 1.13 1.50 -14.77
CA VAL A 92 1.93 0.27 -14.77
C VAL A 92 3.18 0.53 -13.95
N ILE A 93 3.33 -0.21 -12.85
CA ILE A 93 4.46 -0.08 -11.94
C ILE A 93 5.06 -1.47 -11.78
N THR A 94 6.21 -1.67 -12.41
CA THR A 94 6.82 -3.00 -12.53
C THR A 94 8.32 -2.99 -12.27
N ASN A 95 8.84 -4.16 -11.85
CA ASN A 95 10.28 -4.42 -11.72
C ASN A 95 11.05 -3.35 -10.94
N SER A 96 10.39 -2.67 -10.03
CA SER A 96 10.88 -1.47 -9.36
C SER A 96 11.06 -1.70 -7.86
N VAL A 97 11.84 -0.83 -7.21
CA VAL A 97 12.10 -0.87 -5.79
C VAL A 97 11.56 0.39 -5.13
N LEU A 98 10.64 0.23 -4.20
CA LEU A 98 10.08 1.31 -3.39
C LEU A 98 10.48 1.07 -1.93
N ARG A 99 11.36 1.92 -1.40
CA ARG A 99 11.92 1.70 -0.06
C ARG A 99 12.16 2.99 0.72
N ASN A 100 12.35 2.84 2.03
CA ASN A 100 12.80 3.91 2.91
C ASN A 100 11.92 5.18 2.86
N GLY A 101 10.62 5.00 2.62
CA GLY A 101 9.66 6.11 2.63
C GLY A 101 8.96 6.24 3.98
N TRP A 102 8.69 7.46 4.42
CA TRP A 102 7.93 7.72 5.65
C TRP A 102 6.48 7.24 5.58
N SER A 103 5.86 7.33 4.41
CA SER A 103 4.45 7.02 4.16
C SER A 103 4.30 5.77 3.28
N ASP A 104 3.12 5.57 2.69
CA ASP A 104 2.82 4.42 1.82
C ASP A 104 3.82 4.28 0.66
N GLY A 105 4.05 3.04 0.24
CA GLY A 105 4.75 2.80 -1.01
C GLY A 105 3.90 3.28 -2.19
N ILE A 106 2.71 2.73 -2.37
CA ILE A 106 1.75 3.19 -3.39
C ILE A 106 0.41 3.48 -2.74
N TYR A 107 -0.12 4.67 -2.98
CA TYR A 107 -1.45 5.11 -2.56
C TYR A 107 -2.34 5.35 -3.78
N MET A 108 -3.24 4.41 -4.05
CA MET A 108 -4.15 4.46 -5.19
C MET A 108 -5.45 5.16 -4.79
N MET A 109 -5.66 6.36 -5.27
CA MET A 109 -6.90 7.13 -5.05
C MET A 109 -7.81 7.14 -6.28
N GLY A 110 -7.40 6.54 -7.39
CA GLY A 110 -8.18 6.42 -8.62
C GLY A 110 -7.41 5.71 -9.72
N GLY A 111 -8.13 5.18 -10.70
CA GLY A 111 -7.60 4.61 -11.93
C GLY A 111 -7.44 3.08 -11.93
N GLN A 112 -6.84 2.62 -13.00
CA GLN A 112 -6.55 1.21 -13.23
C GLN A 112 -5.05 1.00 -13.13
N ALA A 113 -4.61 -0.05 -12.43
CA ALA A 113 -3.18 -0.30 -12.29
C ALA A 113 -2.79 -1.77 -12.39
N ILE A 114 -1.59 -1.99 -12.89
CA ILE A 114 -0.82 -3.22 -12.74
C ILE A 114 0.38 -2.88 -11.87
N ILE A 115 0.46 -3.50 -10.70
CA ILE A 115 1.57 -3.36 -9.75
C ILE A 115 2.23 -4.74 -9.63
N ALA A 116 3.31 -4.97 -10.36
CA ALA A 116 3.84 -6.31 -10.48
C ALA A 116 5.37 -6.39 -10.40
N ASN A 117 5.84 -7.48 -9.77
CA ASN A 117 7.26 -7.82 -9.67
C ASN A 117 8.11 -6.70 -9.01
N ASN A 118 7.53 -5.95 -8.10
CA ASN A 118 8.22 -4.90 -7.36
C ASN A 118 8.75 -5.42 -6.03
N ILE A 119 9.71 -4.72 -5.48
CA ILE A 119 10.21 -4.88 -4.12
C ILE A 119 9.80 -3.65 -3.31
N PHE A 120 8.99 -3.87 -2.30
CA PHE A 120 8.66 -2.89 -1.28
C PHE A 120 9.47 -3.22 -0.03
N ALA A 121 10.26 -2.28 0.47
CA ALA A 121 11.09 -2.52 1.64
C ALA A 121 11.01 -1.38 2.64
N ALA A 122 10.59 -1.72 3.86
CA ALA A 122 10.51 -0.80 4.99
C ALA A 122 9.68 0.46 4.67
N ASN A 123 8.52 0.30 4.03
CA ASN A 123 7.61 1.42 3.80
C ASN A 123 6.90 1.82 5.09
N GLY A 124 6.85 3.11 5.36
CA GLY A 124 6.16 3.71 6.50
C GLY A 124 6.97 3.77 7.79
N TYR A 125 6.76 4.83 8.56
CA TYR A 125 7.30 5.03 9.90
C TYR A 125 6.20 5.03 10.95
N ASP A 126 5.16 5.84 10.79
CA ASP A 126 4.02 5.92 11.69
C ASP A 126 2.72 5.61 10.94
N GLY A 127 2.53 4.37 10.63
CA GLY A 127 1.47 3.90 9.74
C GLY A 127 2.04 3.62 8.36
N ALA A 128 1.18 3.42 7.41
CA ALA A 128 1.48 3.18 6.01
C ALA A 128 1.70 1.71 5.61
N GLU A 129 1.35 1.46 4.42
CA GLU A 129 1.31 0.19 3.75
C GLU A 129 2.32 0.10 2.59
N ALA A 130 2.63 -1.10 2.12
CA ALA A 130 3.33 -1.23 0.84
C ALA A 130 2.42 -0.77 -0.31
N VAL A 131 1.18 -1.25 -0.34
CA VAL A 131 0.16 -0.82 -1.32
C VAL A 131 -1.16 -0.54 -0.60
N ASN A 132 -1.71 0.64 -0.82
CA ASN A 132 -2.97 1.12 -0.26
C ASN A 132 -3.92 1.50 -1.41
N VAL A 133 -5.05 0.80 -1.50
CA VAL A 133 -6.04 0.99 -2.57
C VAL A 133 -7.32 1.57 -2.00
N LYS A 134 -7.88 2.58 -2.66
CA LYS A 134 -9.13 3.26 -2.29
C LYS A 134 -10.22 3.07 -3.35
N ALA A 135 -11.42 3.57 -3.05
CA ALA A 135 -12.56 3.52 -3.95
C ALA A 135 -12.24 4.04 -5.36
N GLY A 136 -12.90 3.48 -6.36
CA GLY A 136 -12.74 3.84 -7.76
C GLY A 136 -11.56 3.19 -8.47
N CYS A 137 -10.78 2.38 -7.77
CA CYS A 137 -9.61 1.73 -8.35
C CYS A 137 -9.94 0.33 -8.88
N LYS A 138 -9.23 -0.08 -9.94
CA LYS A 138 -9.18 -1.46 -10.45
C LYS A 138 -7.72 -1.86 -10.55
N VAL A 139 -7.29 -2.80 -9.72
CA VAL A 139 -5.85 -3.04 -9.51
C VAL A 139 -5.52 -4.51 -9.52
N ASP A 140 -4.51 -4.87 -10.31
CA ASP A 140 -3.81 -6.14 -10.19
C ASP A 140 -2.51 -5.93 -9.42
N VAL A 141 -2.34 -6.64 -8.30
CA VAL A 141 -1.13 -6.62 -7.48
C VAL A 141 -0.52 -8.02 -7.49
N ALA A 142 0.54 -8.23 -8.26
CA ALA A 142 1.02 -9.57 -8.55
C ALA A 142 2.55 -9.73 -8.47
N GLY A 143 3.00 -10.83 -7.87
CA GLY A 143 4.42 -11.20 -7.88
C GLY A 143 5.35 -10.25 -7.12
N ASN A 144 4.81 -9.39 -6.25
CA ASN A 144 5.61 -8.44 -5.50
C ASN A 144 6.20 -9.08 -4.24
N VAL A 145 7.34 -8.55 -3.80
CA VAL A 145 7.90 -8.82 -2.48
C VAL A 145 7.71 -7.59 -1.61
N MET A 146 7.05 -7.76 -0.47
CA MET A 146 6.76 -6.70 0.50
C MET A 146 7.45 -7.06 1.81
N PHE A 147 8.59 -6.43 2.09
CA PHE A 147 9.38 -6.70 3.27
C PHE A 147 9.23 -5.60 4.32
N SER A 148 8.73 -5.97 5.48
CA SER A 148 8.61 -5.10 6.64
C SER A 148 7.90 -3.76 6.38
N PRO A 149 6.72 -3.73 5.71
CA PRO A 149 5.90 -2.54 5.74
C PRO A 149 5.46 -2.26 7.18
N ASN A 150 5.32 -0.99 7.52
CA ASN A 150 5.04 -0.62 8.92
C ASN A 150 3.70 -1.17 9.40
N THR A 151 2.65 -1.03 8.60
CA THR A 151 1.32 -1.52 8.97
C THR A 151 0.96 -2.76 8.17
N ASN A 152 0.47 -2.63 6.96
CA ASN A 152 0.08 -3.79 6.16
C ASN A 152 0.94 -3.96 4.90
N GLY A 153 1.04 -5.19 4.42
CA GLY A 153 1.50 -5.40 3.06
C GLY A 153 0.52 -4.79 2.08
N LEU A 154 -0.74 -5.16 2.19
CA LEU A 154 -1.82 -4.66 1.34
C LEU A 154 -2.94 -4.07 2.21
N LYS A 155 -3.35 -2.85 1.92
CA LYS A 155 -4.62 -2.28 2.38
C LYS A 155 -5.55 -2.12 1.19
N LEU A 156 -6.61 -2.90 1.19
CA LEU A 156 -7.60 -2.98 0.13
C LEU A 156 -8.91 -2.39 0.64
N SER A 157 -9.30 -1.24 0.12
CA SER A 157 -10.39 -0.46 0.69
C SER A 157 -11.26 0.17 -0.39
N SER A 158 -12.56 0.23 -0.15
CA SER A 158 -13.44 1.11 -0.91
C SER A 158 -13.78 2.38 -0.13
N SER A 159 -12.91 2.83 0.79
CA SER A 159 -13.13 4.10 1.46
C SER A 159 -13.16 5.27 0.47
N GLY A 160 -14.08 6.20 0.68
CA GLY A 160 -14.35 7.28 -0.26
C GLY A 160 -15.27 6.86 -1.43
N GLN A 161 -15.98 5.73 -1.32
CA GLN A 161 -16.96 5.31 -2.31
C GLN A 161 -18.09 6.33 -2.45
N SER A 162 -18.47 6.61 -3.68
CA SER A 162 -19.55 7.53 -4.06
C SER A 162 -20.17 7.06 -5.37
N GLU A 163 -21.13 7.82 -5.91
CA GLU A 163 -21.66 7.57 -7.26
C GLU A 163 -20.58 7.66 -8.34
N GLU A 164 -19.63 8.56 -8.16
CA GLU A 164 -18.52 8.77 -9.11
C GLU A 164 -17.37 7.80 -8.87
N ARG A 165 -17.16 7.42 -7.61
CA ARG A 165 -16.12 6.50 -7.18
C ARG A 165 -16.73 5.18 -6.77
N GLY A 166 -16.83 4.26 -7.70
CA GLY A 166 -17.35 2.93 -7.43
C GLY A 166 -16.46 2.13 -6.46
N LYS A 167 -16.94 0.96 -6.10
CA LYS A 167 -16.19 -0.01 -5.29
C LYS A 167 -14.80 -0.28 -5.88
N ALA A 168 -13.82 -0.41 -5.03
CA ALA A 168 -12.51 -0.90 -5.46
C ALA A 168 -12.59 -2.38 -5.86
N LEU A 169 -11.93 -2.71 -6.95
CA LEU A 169 -11.82 -4.06 -7.49
C LEU A 169 -10.34 -4.45 -7.51
N VAL A 170 -9.97 -5.46 -6.73
CA VAL A 170 -8.56 -5.83 -6.57
C VAL A 170 -8.35 -7.31 -6.81
N GLN A 171 -7.33 -7.64 -7.60
CA GLN A 171 -6.76 -8.97 -7.71
C GLN A 171 -5.36 -8.93 -7.07
N ALA A 172 -5.13 -9.66 -6.00
CA ALA A 172 -3.84 -9.72 -5.32
C ALA A 172 -3.34 -11.16 -5.25
N TYR A 173 -2.32 -11.48 -6.02
CA TYR A 173 -1.89 -12.86 -6.17
C TYR A 173 -0.38 -13.02 -6.37
N ASN A 174 0.14 -14.17 -5.96
CA ASN A 174 1.54 -14.52 -6.08
C ASN A 174 2.50 -13.52 -5.39
N ASN A 175 2.01 -12.75 -4.42
CA ASN A 175 2.87 -11.84 -3.66
C ASN A 175 3.51 -12.57 -2.50
N THR A 176 4.67 -12.08 -2.08
CA THR A 176 5.36 -12.51 -0.87
C THR A 176 5.37 -11.35 0.12
N ILE A 177 4.66 -11.49 1.24
CA ILE A 177 4.56 -10.47 2.29
C ILE A 177 5.28 -10.99 3.54
N ILE A 178 6.30 -10.27 3.98
CA ILE A 178 7.18 -10.70 5.06
C ILE A 178 7.27 -9.62 6.14
N ASN A 179 7.11 -10.01 7.39
CA ASN A 179 7.29 -9.15 8.56
C ASN A 179 6.42 -7.88 8.57
N ALA A 180 5.24 -7.91 7.96
CA ALA A 180 4.34 -6.77 7.98
C ALA A 180 3.77 -6.54 9.40
N GLY A 181 3.63 -5.27 9.79
CA GLY A 181 2.96 -4.83 11.00
C GLY A 181 3.82 -4.78 12.26
N TRP A 182 4.99 -5.41 12.30
CA TRP A 182 5.79 -5.48 13.53
C TRP A 182 6.39 -4.14 13.97
N ARG A 183 6.56 -3.21 13.07
CA ARG A 183 7.01 -1.85 13.39
C ARG A 183 5.88 -0.91 13.82
N ARG A 184 4.63 -1.34 13.66
CA ARG A 184 3.45 -0.58 14.08
C ARG A 184 3.08 -0.91 15.52
N ASP A 185 2.96 0.09 16.36
CA ASP A 185 2.46 -0.09 17.71
C ASP A 185 0.94 -0.36 17.71
N GLY A 186 0.48 -1.05 18.76
CA GLY A 186 -0.93 -1.32 18.98
C GLY A 186 -1.50 -2.44 18.11
N GLU A 187 -2.78 -2.39 17.92
CA GLU A 187 -3.59 -3.46 17.31
C GLU A 187 -3.62 -3.45 15.78
N LYS A 188 -2.77 -2.67 15.14
CA LYS A 188 -2.73 -2.53 13.69
C LYS A 188 -1.54 -3.27 13.10
N GLY A 189 -1.71 -3.70 11.88
CA GLY A 189 -0.63 -4.26 11.07
C GLY A 189 -0.78 -5.74 10.80
N GLY A 190 -0.58 -6.12 9.57
CA GLY A 190 -0.69 -7.50 9.11
C GLY A 190 -0.33 -7.68 7.66
N CYS A 191 -0.73 -8.81 7.10
CA CYS A 191 -0.44 -9.09 5.70
C CYS A 191 -1.39 -8.32 4.78
N VAL A 192 -2.69 -8.51 4.97
CA VAL A 192 -3.75 -7.91 4.15
C VAL A 192 -4.83 -7.35 5.06
N TYR A 193 -5.26 -6.14 4.76
CA TYR A 193 -6.35 -5.46 5.43
C TYR A 193 -7.40 -5.07 4.40
N ALA A 194 -8.58 -5.68 4.45
CA ALA A 194 -9.66 -5.47 3.50
C ALA A 194 -10.86 -4.83 4.19
N GLU A 195 -11.34 -3.70 3.68
CA GLU A 195 -12.37 -2.90 4.33
C GLU A 195 -13.32 -2.19 3.37
N LYS A 196 -14.42 -1.66 3.93
CA LYS A 196 -15.34 -0.75 3.24
C LYS A 196 -15.87 -1.34 1.94
N ASN A 197 -16.32 -2.59 2.02
CA ASN A 197 -16.97 -3.29 0.91
C ASN A 197 -16.10 -3.45 -0.35
N VAL A 198 -14.78 -3.50 -0.20
CA VAL A 198 -13.89 -3.80 -1.33
C VAL A 198 -14.21 -5.17 -1.93
N LEU A 199 -14.22 -5.28 -3.24
CA LEU A 199 -14.25 -6.57 -3.93
C LEU A 199 -12.82 -7.00 -4.22
N ALA A 200 -12.33 -7.93 -3.43
CA ALA A 200 -10.94 -8.37 -3.47
C ALA A 200 -10.85 -9.88 -3.66
N ASN A 201 -10.05 -10.30 -4.65
CA ASN A 201 -9.63 -11.68 -4.78
C ASN A 201 -8.15 -11.76 -4.38
N VAL A 202 -7.88 -12.44 -3.29
CA VAL A 202 -6.53 -12.54 -2.69
C VAL A 202 -6.17 -14.02 -2.62
N PHE A 203 -5.26 -14.46 -3.46
CA PHE A 203 -4.97 -15.88 -3.61
C PHE A 203 -3.51 -16.15 -4.00
N ASN A 204 -3.03 -17.34 -3.69
CA ASN A 204 -1.67 -17.79 -3.99
C ASN A 204 -0.57 -16.87 -3.44
N ASN A 205 -0.83 -16.15 -2.35
CA ASN A 205 0.19 -15.33 -1.72
C ASN A 205 0.94 -16.12 -0.63
N LEU A 206 2.21 -15.79 -0.46
CA LEU A 206 3.03 -16.26 0.65
C LEU A 206 3.10 -15.16 1.71
N MET A 207 2.59 -15.42 2.90
CA MET A 207 2.54 -14.51 4.02
C MET A 207 3.36 -15.06 5.18
N VAL A 208 4.48 -14.41 5.51
CA VAL A 208 5.47 -14.92 6.44
C VAL A 208 5.67 -13.95 7.59
N ASN A 209 5.51 -14.46 8.80
CA ASN A 209 5.80 -13.72 10.03
C ASN A 209 5.17 -12.32 10.07
N CYS A 210 3.97 -12.14 9.53
CA CYS A 210 3.21 -10.90 9.72
C CYS A 210 2.61 -10.88 11.13
N LYS A 211 2.47 -9.67 11.70
CA LYS A 211 1.93 -9.49 13.06
C LYS A 211 0.53 -10.08 13.19
N PHE A 212 -0.32 -9.78 12.21
CA PHE A 212 -1.60 -10.44 11.99
C PHE A 212 -1.64 -10.95 10.55
N ARG A 213 -2.18 -12.15 10.33
CA ARG A 213 -2.13 -12.79 9.01
C ARG A 213 -2.92 -12.02 7.99
N ALA A 214 -4.20 -11.92 8.24
CA ALA A 214 -5.09 -11.10 7.46
C ALA A 214 -6.06 -10.45 8.42
N GLN A 215 -6.39 -9.22 8.13
CA GLN A 215 -7.27 -8.45 8.97
C GLN A 215 -8.40 -7.87 8.14
N THR A 216 -9.55 -7.83 8.74
CA THR A 216 -10.57 -6.86 8.36
C THR A 216 -10.85 -5.98 9.57
N PRO A 217 -11.31 -4.74 9.39
CA PRO A 217 -11.87 -3.99 10.49
C PRO A 217 -13.06 -4.76 11.07
N ASN A 218 -13.33 -4.55 12.33
CA ASN A 218 -14.42 -5.27 13.01
C ASN A 218 -14.30 -6.78 12.94
N TYR A 219 -13.37 -7.31 13.65
CA TYR A 219 -13.11 -8.75 13.74
C TYR A 219 -14.32 -9.56 14.18
N ASP A 220 -15.19 -8.97 14.97
CA ASP A 220 -16.49 -9.50 15.36
C ASP A 220 -17.53 -9.50 14.22
N GLN A 221 -17.30 -8.72 13.17
CA GLN A 221 -18.18 -8.58 12.02
C GLN A 221 -17.42 -8.64 10.68
N PRO A 222 -16.62 -9.65 10.44
CA PRO A 222 -15.74 -9.69 9.26
C PRO A 222 -16.49 -9.67 7.92
N ASN A 223 -17.72 -10.10 7.92
CA ASN A 223 -18.59 -10.14 6.74
C ASN A 223 -19.56 -8.95 6.67
N ASN A 224 -19.37 -7.93 7.49
CA ASN A 224 -20.15 -6.70 7.37
C ASN A 224 -19.68 -5.93 6.11
N PRO A 225 -20.54 -5.81 5.08
CA PRO A 225 -20.13 -5.20 3.82
C PRO A 225 -19.84 -3.70 3.93
N GLU A 226 -20.26 -3.04 4.98
CA GLU A 226 -19.95 -1.63 5.23
C GLU A 226 -18.57 -1.43 5.84
N GLU A 227 -18.10 -2.40 6.60
CA GLU A 227 -16.85 -2.30 7.34
C GLU A 227 -15.80 -3.32 6.85
N GLY A 228 -16.22 -4.51 6.50
CA GLY A 228 -15.37 -5.58 5.98
C GLY A 228 -15.23 -5.56 4.45
N TYR A 229 -14.88 -6.69 3.89
CA TYR A 229 -14.83 -6.89 2.44
C TYR A 229 -16.20 -7.35 1.89
N ASN A 230 -16.35 -7.23 0.59
CA ASN A 230 -17.58 -7.65 -0.10
C ASN A 230 -17.74 -9.18 -0.09
N ASP A 231 -18.97 -9.66 0.10
CA ASP A 231 -19.27 -11.09 0.17
C ASP A 231 -18.89 -11.89 -1.10
N ALA A 232 -18.78 -11.23 -2.23
CA ALA A 232 -18.30 -11.84 -3.47
C ALA A 232 -16.77 -11.92 -3.57
N SER A 233 -16.05 -11.43 -2.56
CA SER A 233 -14.59 -11.53 -2.50
C SER A 233 -14.17 -12.97 -2.26
N VAL A 234 -13.03 -13.34 -2.85
CA VAL A 234 -12.39 -14.63 -2.60
C VAL A 234 -11.03 -14.39 -1.97
N ILE A 235 -10.89 -14.79 -0.72
CA ILE A 235 -9.64 -14.67 0.01
C ILE A 235 -9.25 -16.06 0.47
N ASP A 236 -8.56 -16.81 -0.39
CA ASP A 236 -8.28 -18.22 -0.19
C ASP A 236 -6.98 -18.64 -0.91
N TYR A 237 -6.59 -19.90 -0.74
CA TYR A 237 -5.40 -20.48 -1.37
C TYR A 237 -4.10 -19.72 -1.05
N ASN A 238 -4.01 -19.07 0.11
CA ASN A 238 -2.81 -18.39 0.55
C ASN A 238 -2.02 -19.28 1.52
N PHE A 239 -0.71 -19.16 1.48
CA PHE A 239 0.16 -19.86 2.42
C PHE A 239 0.60 -18.93 3.54
N TYR A 240 0.47 -19.39 4.79
CA TYR A 240 0.87 -18.68 5.98
C TYR A 240 1.98 -19.41 6.71
N ALA A 241 3.04 -18.69 7.03
CA ALA A 241 4.08 -19.18 7.92
C ALA A 241 4.24 -18.21 9.10
N SER A 242 4.00 -18.71 10.30
CA SER A 242 4.27 -17.95 11.52
C SER A 242 5.77 -17.92 11.78
N GLY A 243 6.30 -16.75 12.16
CA GLY A 243 7.64 -16.63 12.67
C GLY A 243 7.73 -16.97 14.16
N THR A 244 8.89 -16.69 14.73
CA THR A 244 9.12 -16.85 16.19
C THR A 244 8.64 -15.65 17.00
N GLN A 245 8.44 -14.51 16.35
CA GLN A 245 7.95 -13.30 16.97
C GLN A 245 6.47 -13.45 17.32
N LYS A 246 6.09 -12.96 18.50
CA LYS A 246 4.71 -13.01 18.98
C LYS A 246 4.25 -11.61 19.28
N SER A 247 2.96 -11.35 19.03
CA SER A 247 2.32 -10.13 19.51
C SER A 247 1.81 -10.36 20.93
N ASP A 248 2.06 -9.42 21.82
CA ASP A 248 1.49 -9.40 23.17
C ASP A 248 0.07 -8.84 23.16
N ILE A 249 -0.40 -8.39 22.01
CA ILE A 249 -1.74 -7.83 21.86
C ILE A 249 -2.72 -8.95 21.61
N VAL A 250 -3.70 -9.02 22.48
CA VAL A 250 -4.83 -9.92 22.40
C VAL A 250 -6.07 -9.08 22.21
N TYR A 251 -6.91 -9.46 21.28
CA TYR A 251 -8.20 -8.82 21.09
C TYR A 251 -9.21 -9.38 22.09
N ASP A 252 -9.97 -8.53 22.74
CA ASP A 252 -10.91 -8.92 23.77
C ASP A 252 -11.99 -9.86 23.22
N GLY A 253 -11.90 -11.11 23.55
CA GLY A 253 -12.91 -12.13 23.32
C GLY A 253 -13.13 -12.54 21.87
N GLU A 254 -13.07 -11.62 21.00
CA GLU A 254 -13.25 -11.87 19.57
C GLU A 254 -11.99 -11.96 18.80
N ASP A 255 -11.05 -11.48 19.37
CA ASP A 255 -9.77 -11.53 19.08
C ASP A 255 -9.26 -12.73 18.47
N GLU A 256 -9.47 -13.79 19.11
CA GLU A 256 -9.07 -15.02 18.57
C GLU A 256 -9.57 -15.13 17.23
N SER A 257 -10.59 -14.56 17.09
CA SER A 257 -11.27 -14.54 15.96
C SER A 257 -10.53 -13.74 15.01
N GLY A 258 -10.22 -12.59 15.27
CA GLY A 258 -9.41 -11.76 14.47
C GLY A 258 -8.15 -12.47 13.98
N VAL A 259 -7.61 -13.24 14.86
CA VAL A 259 -6.41 -14.01 14.56
C VAL A 259 -6.70 -15.30 13.83
N ALA A 260 -7.70 -15.99 14.26
CA ALA A 260 -7.98 -17.32 13.73
C ALA A 260 -8.48 -17.25 12.33
N TYR A 261 -9.15 -16.23 12.15
CA TYR A 261 -9.62 -16.04 10.89
C TYR A 261 -8.81 -15.57 9.97
N ALA A 262 -7.96 -15.08 10.47
CA ALA A 262 -6.96 -14.91 9.63
C ALA A 262 -6.76 -16.15 8.83
N TRP A 263 -7.74 -16.73 8.28
CA TRP A 263 -7.47 -17.48 7.14
C TRP A 263 -6.68 -18.71 7.35
N ALA A 264 -7.21 -19.45 8.20
CA ALA A 264 -6.71 -20.82 8.36
C ALA A 264 -6.83 -21.58 7.03
#